data_a8b16159afe12e411bf6fada8e405a2e
#
_entry.id   a8b16159afe12e411bf6fada8e405a2e
#
_cell.length_a   1.000
_cell.length_b   1.000
_cell.length_c   1.000
_cell.angle_alpha   90.00
_cell.angle_beta   90.00
_cell.angle_gamma   90.00
#
_symmetry.space_group_name_H-M   'P 1'
#
loop_
_entity.id
_entity.type
_entity.pdbx_description
1 polymer ?
#
loop_
_entity_poly.entity_id
_entity_poly.type
_entity_poly.pdbx_seq_one_letter_code
_entity_poly.pdbx_strand_id
1 'polypeptide(L)'
;MAAKLTDVKTLRLLARKHMESGAVTPGYLANLATVLALLNDALATEIVCVLRYRRHHFMARGIHAKSTADEFLIHANEEMAHADLLAERIVQLGGEPDFAPDTLVKRSHAQYVAGASLVEMIREDLVAERIAIDSYRDFIAYLGDKDPTTSDLLKGILAIEEQHAAELSDLLPGADPT
;
A
#
# COMPACT_ATOMS: atom_id res chain seq x y z
N MET A 1 12.96 29.24 -2.65
CA MET A 1 13.72 29.77 -1.48
C MET A 1 14.36 28.58 -0.78
N ALA A 2 15.64 28.63 -0.41
CA ALA A 2 16.27 27.56 0.37
C ALA A 2 15.59 27.46 1.75
N ALA A 3 15.21 26.27 2.18
CA ALA A 3 14.62 26.05 3.50
C ALA A 3 15.64 26.44 4.57
N LYS A 4 15.28 27.36 5.47
CA LYS A 4 16.14 27.79 6.58
C LYS A 4 16.07 26.72 7.68
N LEU A 5 17.24 26.21 8.07
CA LEU A 5 17.33 25.28 9.18
C LEU A 5 16.88 25.91 10.50
N THR A 6 16.15 25.20 11.32
CA THR A 6 15.77 25.60 12.68
C THR A 6 17.01 25.57 13.58
N ASP A 7 17.23 26.63 14.36
CA ASP A 7 18.35 26.66 15.30
C ASP A 7 18.21 25.66 16.45
N VAL A 8 19.34 25.20 16.99
CA VAL A 8 19.39 24.11 18.00
C VAL A 8 18.66 24.50 19.31
N LYS A 9 18.63 25.74 19.72
CA LYS A 9 17.94 26.18 20.94
C LYS A 9 16.43 26.04 20.77
N THR A 10 15.91 26.44 19.61
CA THR A 10 14.49 26.28 19.24
C THR A 10 14.13 24.81 19.13
N LEU A 11 14.96 23.95 18.49
CA LEU A 11 14.72 22.50 18.44
C LEU A 11 14.61 21.88 19.83
N ARG A 12 15.53 22.25 20.76
CA ARG A 12 15.51 21.74 22.15
C ARG A 12 14.27 22.18 22.93
N LEU A 13 13.73 23.36 22.65
CA LEU A 13 12.49 23.84 23.27
C LEU A 13 11.26 23.13 22.73
N LEU A 14 11.18 22.95 21.40
CA LEU A 14 10.07 22.27 20.75
C LEU A 14 10.02 20.78 21.12
N ALA A 15 11.18 20.12 21.21
CA ALA A 15 11.28 18.69 21.55
C ALA A 15 10.70 18.33 22.95
N ARG A 16 10.49 19.32 23.83
CA ARG A 16 9.89 19.13 25.15
C ARG A 16 8.38 19.32 25.18
N LYS A 17 7.77 19.68 24.04
CA LYS A 17 6.33 19.88 23.94
C LYS A 17 5.68 18.60 23.42
N HIS A 18 4.54 18.25 23.98
CA HIS A 18 3.73 17.13 23.52
C HIS A 18 4.52 15.83 23.37
N MET A 19 5.33 15.50 24.41
CA MET A 19 6.17 14.30 24.39
C MET A 19 5.34 13.00 24.28
N GLU A 20 4.10 13.03 24.74
CA GLU A 20 3.09 11.95 24.61
C GLU A 20 2.71 11.66 23.15
N SER A 21 2.92 12.59 22.24
CA SER A 21 2.62 12.42 20.81
C SER A 21 3.72 11.67 20.04
N GLY A 22 4.78 11.23 20.69
CA GLY A 22 5.84 10.39 20.13
C GLY A 22 6.47 10.97 18.86
N ALA A 23 6.29 10.31 17.72
CA ALA A 23 6.87 10.73 16.45
C ALA A 23 6.21 11.99 15.86
N VAL A 24 5.00 12.33 16.28
CA VAL A 24 4.28 13.54 15.82
C VAL A 24 4.74 14.74 16.64
N THR A 25 5.86 15.32 16.23
CA THR A 25 6.45 16.50 16.88
C THR A 25 5.73 17.79 16.46
N PRO A 26 5.96 18.93 17.15
CA PRO A 26 5.45 20.23 16.69
C PRO A 26 5.90 20.67 15.29
N GLY A 27 6.88 19.97 14.71
CA GLY A 27 7.35 20.20 13.34
C GLY A 27 6.63 19.34 12.29
N TYR A 28 5.69 18.49 12.68
CA TYR A 28 4.90 17.69 11.74
C TYR A 28 3.94 18.59 10.96
N LEU A 29 4.07 18.61 9.64
CA LEU A 29 3.41 19.58 8.78
C LEU A 29 2.19 19.03 8.02
N ALA A 30 2.05 17.71 7.93
CA ALA A 30 0.91 17.08 7.26
C ALA A 30 -0.36 17.14 8.14
N ASN A 31 -1.53 17.06 7.51
CA ASN A 31 -2.77 16.89 8.25
C ASN A 31 -2.85 15.44 8.75
N LEU A 32 -2.59 15.22 10.04
CA LEU A 32 -2.49 13.89 10.66
C LEU A 32 -3.77 13.06 10.44
N ALA A 33 -4.95 13.65 10.61
CA ALA A 33 -6.21 12.94 10.44
C ALA A 33 -6.39 12.43 9.00
N THR A 34 -6.03 13.26 8.01
CA THR A 34 -6.05 12.85 6.59
C THR A 34 -5.02 11.76 6.30
N VAL A 35 -3.80 11.89 6.84
CA VAL A 35 -2.75 10.87 6.64
C VAL A 35 -3.18 9.53 7.23
N LEU A 36 -3.74 9.50 8.44
CA LEU A 36 -4.26 8.28 9.06
C LEU A 36 -5.42 7.66 8.27
N ALA A 37 -6.32 8.47 7.71
CA ALA A 37 -7.40 7.98 6.86
C ALA A 37 -6.84 7.33 5.59
N LEU A 38 -5.92 8.00 4.87
CA LEU A 38 -5.29 7.46 3.65
C LEU A 38 -4.52 6.17 3.91
N LEU A 39 -3.79 6.09 5.03
CA LEU A 39 -3.08 4.87 5.42
C LEU A 39 -4.04 3.71 5.73
N ASN A 40 -5.18 3.97 6.38
CA ASN A 40 -6.20 2.96 6.65
C ASN A 40 -6.92 2.50 5.38
N ASP A 41 -7.11 3.37 4.39
CA ASP A 41 -7.68 2.99 3.09
C ASP A 41 -6.68 2.16 2.28
N ALA A 42 -5.39 2.50 2.30
CA ALA A 42 -4.33 1.67 1.75
C ALA A 42 -4.29 0.30 2.44
N LEU A 43 -4.26 0.24 3.78
CA LEU A 43 -4.31 -1.01 4.55
C LEU A 43 -5.49 -1.90 4.14
N ALA A 44 -6.68 -1.32 3.95
CA ALA A 44 -7.84 -2.07 3.50
C ALA A 44 -7.66 -2.60 2.07
N THR A 45 -6.99 -1.86 1.20
CA THR A 45 -6.70 -2.26 -0.18
C THR A 45 -5.76 -3.47 -0.20
N GLU A 46 -4.64 -3.42 0.55
CA GLU A 46 -3.71 -4.55 0.68
C GLU A 46 -4.42 -5.81 1.19
N ILE A 47 -5.21 -5.71 2.25
CA ILE A 47 -5.94 -6.87 2.80
C ILE A 47 -6.92 -7.47 1.78
N VAL A 48 -7.64 -6.64 1.01
CA VAL A 48 -8.53 -7.12 -0.05
C VAL A 48 -7.73 -7.82 -1.17
N CYS A 49 -6.56 -7.30 -1.54
CA CYS A 49 -5.64 -7.94 -2.49
C CYS A 49 -5.12 -9.28 -1.95
N VAL A 50 -4.67 -9.36 -0.69
CA VAL A 50 -4.29 -10.64 -0.04
C VAL A 50 -5.38 -11.70 -0.18
N LEU A 51 -6.62 -11.35 0.15
CA LEU A 51 -7.74 -12.29 0.11
C LEU A 51 -8.02 -12.76 -1.31
N ARG A 52 -7.93 -11.88 -2.29
CA ARG A 52 -8.12 -12.19 -3.70
C ARG A 52 -7.00 -13.06 -4.25
N TYR A 53 -5.73 -12.70 -4.06
CA TYR A 53 -4.57 -13.48 -4.48
C TYR A 53 -4.56 -14.88 -3.87
N ARG A 54 -4.87 -15.02 -2.57
CA ARG A 54 -4.99 -16.33 -1.94
C ARG A 54 -6.09 -17.18 -2.57
N ARG A 55 -7.26 -16.60 -2.88
CA ARG A 55 -8.30 -17.32 -3.60
C ARG A 55 -7.82 -17.73 -4.99
N HIS A 56 -7.18 -16.84 -5.74
CA HIS A 56 -6.68 -17.12 -7.08
C HIS A 56 -5.63 -18.23 -7.06
N HIS A 57 -4.71 -18.23 -6.09
CA HIS A 57 -3.76 -19.33 -5.86
C HIS A 57 -4.45 -20.70 -5.76
N PHE A 58 -5.47 -20.83 -4.94
CA PHE A 58 -6.19 -22.12 -4.76
C PHE A 58 -7.10 -22.48 -5.93
N MET A 59 -7.54 -21.53 -6.72
CA MET A 59 -8.47 -21.73 -7.82
C MET A 59 -7.80 -21.85 -9.19
N ALA A 60 -6.53 -21.47 -9.32
CA ALA A 60 -5.78 -21.58 -10.57
C ALA A 60 -5.72 -23.04 -11.06
N ARG A 61 -6.14 -23.26 -12.32
CA ARG A 61 -6.20 -24.59 -12.94
C ARG A 61 -5.79 -24.51 -14.40
N GLY A 62 -5.21 -25.58 -14.89
CA GLY A 62 -4.78 -25.71 -16.28
C GLY A 62 -3.32 -26.14 -16.40
N ILE A 63 -2.85 -26.32 -17.63
CA ILE A 63 -1.52 -26.88 -17.92
C ILE A 63 -0.36 -26.00 -17.42
N HIS A 64 -0.56 -24.68 -17.34
CA HIS A 64 0.42 -23.71 -16.86
C HIS A 64 0.02 -23.10 -15.49
N ALA A 65 -1.02 -23.60 -14.86
CA ALA A 65 -1.58 -23.00 -13.66
C ALA A 65 -0.64 -23.03 -12.45
N LYS A 66 0.29 -24.00 -12.39
CA LYS A 66 1.12 -24.15 -11.18
C LYS A 66 2.04 -22.98 -10.95
N SER A 67 2.78 -22.52 -11.97
CA SER A 67 3.69 -21.37 -11.84
C SER A 67 2.91 -20.09 -11.51
N THR A 68 1.78 -19.86 -12.19
CA THR A 68 0.93 -18.69 -11.93
C THR A 68 0.29 -18.75 -10.52
N ALA A 69 -0.10 -19.95 -10.06
CA ALA A 69 -0.60 -20.12 -8.70
C ALA A 69 0.46 -19.82 -7.65
N ASP A 70 1.70 -20.26 -7.89
CA ASP A 70 2.83 -19.97 -7.00
C ASP A 70 3.12 -18.46 -6.97
N GLU A 71 3.02 -17.75 -8.11
CA GLU A 71 3.14 -16.29 -8.21
C GLU A 71 2.05 -15.57 -7.41
N PHE A 72 0.78 -15.95 -7.57
CA PHE A 72 -0.31 -15.40 -6.75
C PHE A 72 -0.07 -15.55 -5.25
N LEU A 73 0.58 -16.64 -4.82
CA LEU A 73 0.90 -16.83 -3.41
C LEU A 73 2.05 -15.92 -2.95
N ILE A 74 3.06 -15.70 -3.80
CA ILE A 74 4.15 -14.77 -3.55
C ILE A 74 3.56 -13.36 -3.35
N HIS A 75 2.80 -12.87 -4.33
CA HIS A 75 2.13 -11.56 -4.24
C HIS A 75 1.24 -11.46 -2.99
N ALA A 76 0.43 -12.48 -2.68
CA ALA A 76 -0.40 -12.47 -1.46
C ALA A 76 0.40 -12.29 -0.17
N ASN A 77 1.63 -12.79 -0.11
CA ASN A 77 2.49 -12.64 1.07
C ASN A 77 3.16 -11.26 1.10
N GLU A 78 3.49 -10.68 -0.06
CA GLU A 78 4.05 -9.35 -0.18
C GLU A 78 2.99 -8.29 0.15
N GLU A 79 1.73 -8.43 -0.32
CA GLU A 79 0.61 -7.57 0.10
C GLU A 79 0.36 -7.61 1.61
N MET A 80 0.50 -8.78 2.23
CA MET A 80 0.38 -8.87 3.68
C MET A 80 1.53 -8.12 4.38
N ALA A 81 2.75 -8.17 3.85
CA ALA A 81 3.86 -7.39 4.38
C ALA A 81 3.64 -5.87 4.19
N HIS A 82 3.06 -5.43 3.07
CA HIS A 82 2.64 -4.04 2.88
C HIS A 82 1.61 -3.60 3.92
N ALA A 83 0.59 -4.44 4.16
CA ALA A 83 -0.43 -4.19 5.20
C ALA A 83 0.20 -4.01 6.60
N ASP A 84 1.16 -4.85 6.96
CA ASP A 84 1.88 -4.76 8.24
C ASP A 84 2.69 -3.45 8.34
N LEU A 85 3.41 -3.06 7.28
CA LEU A 85 4.16 -1.79 7.23
C LEU A 85 3.23 -0.57 7.39
N LEU A 86 2.06 -0.58 6.75
CA LEU A 86 1.05 0.48 6.86
C LEU A 86 0.48 0.54 8.27
N ALA A 87 0.15 -0.62 8.88
CA ALA A 87 -0.36 -0.71 10.24
C ALA A 87 0.67 -0.20 11.27
N GLU A 88 1.94 -0.58 11.14
CA GLU A 88 3.03 -0.06 11.98
C GLU A 88 3.15 1.45 11.87
N ARG A 89 3.05 2.01 10.65
CA ARG A 89 3.11 3.46 10.44
C ARG A 89 1.92 4.19 11.07
N ILE A 90 0.71 3.65 10.97
CA ILE A 90 -0.50 4.18 11.61
C ILE A 90 -0.28 4.28 13.13
N VAL A 91 0.18 3.20 13.76
CA VAL A 91 0.46 3.18 15.21
C VAL A 91 1.57 4.18 15.59
N GLN A 92 2.64 4.27 14.80
CA GLN A 92 3.73 5.21 15.02
C GLN A 92 3.26 6.67 14.97
N LEU A 93 2.24 6.97 14.17
CA LEU A 93 1.60 8.27 14.08
C LEU A 93 0.53 8.50 15.16
N GLY A 94 0.32 7.55 16.08
CA GLY A 94 -0.66 7.62 17.17
C GLY A 94 -2.09 7.29 16.73
N GLY A 95 -2.26 6.67 15.56
CA GLY A 95 -3.55 6.19 15.06
C GLY A 95 -3.83 4.74 15.44
N GLU A 96 -4.99 4.25 15.04
CA GLU A 96 -5.43 2.86 15.17
C GLU A 96 -5.57 2.23 13.79
N PRO A 97 -4.88 1.10 13.49
CA PRO A 97 -5.05 0.39 12.23
C PRO A 97 -6.39 -0.35 12.23
N ASP A 98 -7.21 -0.07 11.22
CA ASP A 98 -8.56 -0.63 11.11
C ASP A 98 -8.55 -1.92 10.27
N PHE A 99 -8.55 -3.07 10.95
CA PHE A 99 -8.68 -4.40 10.38
C PHE A 99 -10.11 -4.95 10.42
N ALA A 100 -11.12 -4.12 10.72
CA ALA A 100 -12.50 -4.58 10.82
C ALA A 100 -13.00 -5.15 9.49
N PRO A 101 -13.36 -6.45 9.43
CA PRO A 101 -13.63 -7.14 8.17
C PRO A 101 -14.90 -6.64 7.46
N ASP A 102 -15.85 -6.07 8.20
CA ASP A 102 -17.10 -5.54 7.67
C ASP A 102 -16.93 -4.19 6.94
N THR A 103 -15.81 -3.50 7.13
CA THR A 103 -15.50 -2.22 6.49
C THR A 103 -14.42 -2.31 5.41
N LEU A 104 -13.65 -3.40 5.34
CA LEU A 104 -12.52 -3.55 4.42
C LEU A 104 -12.89 -3.26 2.97
N VAL A 105 -13.92 -3.92 2.43
CA VAL A 105 -14.34 -3.77 1.03
C VAL A 105 -14.81 -2.34 0.73
N LYS A 106 -15.38 -1.64 1.71
CA LYS A 106 -15.85 -0.26 1.54
C LYS A 106 -14.70 0.73 1.47
N ARG A 107 -13.63 0.50 2.22
CA ARG A 107 -12.44 1.37 2.29
C ARG A 107 -11.42 1.05 1.21
N SER A 108 -11.37 -0.19 0.74
CA SER A 108 -10.45 -0.63 -0.30
C SER A 108 -10.71 0.12 -1.60
N HIS A 109 -9.65 0.57 -2.25
CA HIS A 109 -9.70 1.12 -3.60
C HIS A 109 -9.82 0.02 -4.66
N ALA A 110 -9.22 -1.16 -4.41
CA ALA A 110 -9.35 -2.32 -5.28
C ALA A 110 -10.62 -3.12 -4.96
N GLN A 111 -11.24 -3.69 -6.00
CA GLN A 111 -12.41 -4.54 -5.86
C GLN A 111 -12.00 -6.00 -5.65
N TYR A 112 -12.77 -6.73 -4.83
CA TYR A 112 -12.64 -8.17 -4.74
C TYR A 112 -13.36 -8.84 -5.92
N VAL A 113 -12.61 -9.30 -6.92
CA VAL A 113 -13.14 -9.99 -8.10
C VAL A 113 -12.64 -11.43 -8.11
N ALA A 114 -13.56 -12.37 -8.22
CA ALA A 114 -13.24 -13.79 -8.14
C ALA A 114 -12.53 -14.35 -9.39
N GLY A 115 -12.79 -13.78 -10.58
CA GLY A 115 -12.33 -14.33 -11.85
C GLY A 115 -12.92 -15.72 -12.14
N ALA A 116 -13.38 -15.98 -13.36
CA ALA A 116 -13.95 -17.26 -13.75
C ALA A 116 -12.93 -18.20 -14.43
N SER A 117 -11.80 -17.66 -14.89
CA SER A 117 -10.72 -18.38 -15.56
C SER A 117 -9.36 -17.86 -15.07
N LEU A 118 -8.28 -18.63 -15.35
CA LEU A 118 -6.92 -18.21 -15.01
C LEU A 118 -6.57 -16.85 -15.63
N VAL A 119 -6.94 -16.64 -16.90
CA VAL A 119 -6.68 -15.37 -17.59
C VAL A 119 -7.46 -14.21 -16.98
N GLU A 120 -8.70 -14.44 -16.56
CA GLU A 120 -9.49 -13.42 -15.85
C GLU A 120 -8.90 -13.11 -14.47
N MET A 121 -8.44 -14.13 -13.72
CA MET A 121 -7.75 -13.93 -12.44
C MET A 121 -6.53 -13.01 -12.62
N ILE A 122 -5.64 -13.31 -13.59
CA ILE A 122 -4.47 -12.49 -13.89
C ILE A 122 -4.88 -11.06 -14.28
N ARG A 123 -5.91 -10.88 -15.11
CA ARG A 123 -6.39 -9.55 -15.53
C ARG A 123 -6.92 -8.73 -14.36
N GLU A 124 -7.71 -9.35 -13.50
CA GLU A 124 -8.32 -8.66 -12.35
C GLU A 124 -7.27 -8.33 -11.27
N ASP A 125 -6.26 -9.18 -11.10
CA ASP A 125 -5.12 -8.86 -10.26
C ASP A 125 -4.33 -7.69 -10.83
N LEU A 126 -4.00 -7.71 -12.13
CA LEU A 126 -3.33 -6.58 -12.79
C LEU A 126 -4.14 -5.27 -12.70
N VAL A 127 -5.47 -5.33 -12.80
CA VAL A 127 -6.32 -4.14 -12.61
C VAL A 127 -6.16 -3.58 -11.20
N ALA A 128 -6.08 -4.44 -10.18
CA ALA A 128 -5.92 -3.97 -8.81
C ALA A 128 -4.53 -3.39 -8.54
N GLU A 129 -3.46 -4.02 -9.08
CA GLU A 129 -2.11 -3.44 -8.99
C GLU A 129 -2.09 -2.02 -9.57
N ARG A 130 -2.69 -1.83 -10.74
CA ARG A 130 -2.76 -0.52 -11.38
C ARG A 130 -3.55 0.50 -10.57
N ILE A 131 -4.60 0.07 -9.86
CA ILE A 131 -5.33 0.92 -8.92
C ILE A 131 -4.43 1.27 -7.72
N ALA A 132 -3.71 0.31 -7.15
CA ALA A 132 -2.77 0.53 -6.05
C ALA A 132 -1.66 1.51 -6.46
N ILE A 133 -1.03 1.31 -7.62
CA ILE A 133 0.00 2.18 -8.19
C ILE A 133 -0.48 3.63 -8.26
N ASP A 134 -1.64 3.89 -8.85
CA ASP A 134 -2.15 5.25 -9.00
C ASP A 134 -2.57 5.84 -7.63
N SER A 135 -3.15 5.03 -6.74
CA SER A 135 -3.47 5.44 -5.37
C SER A 135 -2.24 5.84 -4.58
N TYR A 136 -1.16 5.05 -4.62
CA TYR A 136 0.09 5.38 -3.94
C TYR A 136 0.76 6.62 -4.52
N ARG A 137 0.73 6.81 -5.84
CA ARG A 137 1.22 8.05 -6.47
C ARG A 137 0.47 9.28 -5.98
N ASP A 138 -0.85 9.21 -5.88
CA ASP A 138 -1.69 10.29 -5.37
C ASP A 138 -1.39 10.57 -3.89
N PHE A 139 -1.22 9.54 -3.05
CA PHE A 139 -0.88 9.71 -1.64
C PHE A 139 0.50 10.35 -1.46
N ILE A 140 1.50 9.89 -2.22
CA ILE A 140 2.86 10.47 -2.21
C ILE A 140 2.80 11.95 -2.65
N ALA A 141 2.05 12.27 -3.69
CA ALA A 141 1.88 13.64 -4.16
C ALA A 141 1.18 14.53 -3.11
N TYR A 142 0.17 14.01 -2.42
CA TYR A 142 -0.51 14.73 -1.32
C TYR A 142 0.43 15.03 -0.15
N LEU A 143 1.26 14.07 0.24
CA LEU A 143 2.22 14.21 1.33
C LEU A 143 3.30 15.26 0.99
N GLY A 144 3.83 15.22 -0.21
CA GLY A 144 4.95 16.08 -0.62
C GLY A 144 6.08 16.02 0.40
N ASP A 145 6.58 17.17 0.82
CA ASP A 145 7.66 17.31 1.83
C ASP A 145 7.14 17.35 3.28
N LYS A 146 5.84 17.20 3.52
CA LYS A 146 5.22 17.38 4.84
C LYS A 146 5.38 16.17 5.76
N ASP A 147 5.47 14.97 5.21
CA ASP A 147 5.76 13.74 5.92
C ASP A 147 6.67 12.84 5.08
N PRO A 148 7.98 13.10 5.09
CA PRO A 148 8.95 12.37 4.28
C PRO A 148 9.02 10.88 4.63
N THR A 149 8.85 10.53 5.90
CA THR A 149 8.91 9.13 6.36
C THR A 149 7.76 8.30 5.79
N THR A 150 6.52 8.81 5.85
CA THR A 150 5.38 8.14 5.22
C THR A 150 5.53 8.12 3.69
N SER A 151 6.00 9.22 3.08
CA SER A 151 6.26 9.26 1.65
C SER A 151 7.28 8.20 1.20
N ASP A 152 8.37 8.01 1.95
CA ASP A 152 9.39 7.01 1.60
C ASP A 152 8.91 5.57 1.81
N LEU A 153 8.11 5.32 2.85
CA LEU A 153 7.43 4.03 3.02
C LEU A 153 6.53 3.72 1.82
N LEU A 154 5.66 4.66 1.42
CA LEU A 154 4.75 4.46 0.28
C LEU A 154 5.48 4.31 -1.05
N LYS A 155 6.63 4.97 -1.24
CA LYS A 155 7.49 4.76 -2.43
C LYS A 155 8.08 3.35 -2.46
N GLY A 156 8.42 2.79 -1.29
CA GLY A 156 8.89 1.41 -1.18
C GLY A 156 7.82 0.41 -1.63
N ILE A 157 6.59 0.58 -1.15
CA ILE A 157 5.44 -0.24 -1.56
C ILE A 157 5.17 -0.05 -3.06
N LEU A 158 5.03 1.20 -3.53
CA LEU A 158 4.80 1.51 -4.94
C LEU A 158 5.77 0.80 -5.89
N ALA A 159 7.05 0.69 -5.53
CA ALA A 159 8.03 0.02 -6.37
C ALA A 159 7.74 -1.49 -6.51
N ILE A 160 7.17 -2.13 -5.50
CA ILE A 160 6.76 -3.54 -5.54
C ILE A 160 5.46 -3.70 -6.34
N GLU A 161 4.46 -2.80 -6.16
CA GLU A 161 3.24 -2.81 -6.96
C GLU A 161 3.53 -2.66 -8.47
N GLU A 162 4.49 -1.80 -8.82
CA GLU A 162 4.95 -1.66 -10.21
C GLU A 162 5.61 -2.95 -10.73
N GLN A 163 6.33 -3.69 -9.89
CA GLN A 163 6.90 -5.00 -10.21
C GLN A 163 5.79 -6.04 -10.40
N HIS A 164 4.84 -6.17 -9.46
CA HIS A 164 3.69 -7.08 -9.57
C HIS A 164 2.91 -6.83 -10.87
N ALA A 165 2.65 -5.57 -11.20
CA ALA A 165 1.96 -5.22 -12.44
C ALA A 165 2.73 -5.66 -13.70
N ALA A 166 4.06 -5.56 -13.70
CA ALA A 166 4.89 -6.03 -14.81
C ALA A 166 4.83 -7.55 -14.94
N GLU A 167 5.02 -8.29 -13.83
CA GLU A 167 4.99 -9.75 -13.77
C GLU A 167 3.63 -10.31 -14.23
N LEU A 168 2.51 -9.71 -13.76
CA LEU A 168 1.17 -10.10 -14.21
C LEU A 168 0.92 -9.79 -15.69
N SER A 169 1.44 -8.67 -16.18
CA SER A 169 1.34 -8.31 -17.59
C SER A 169 2.02 -9.34 -18.49
N ASP A 170 3.19 -9.83 -18.07
CA ASP A 170 3.95 -10.86 -18.82
C ASP A 170 3.25 -12.22 -18.84
N LEU A 171 2.36 -12.50 -17.88
CA LEU A 171 1.56 -13.71 -17.85
C LEU A 171 0.34 -13.67 -18.78
N LEU A 172 -0.01 -12.50 -19.33
CA LEU A 172 -1.17 -12.39 -20.22
C LEU A 172 -0.87 -12.89 -21.63
N PRO A 173 -1.79 -13.65 -22.28
CA PRO A 173 -1.64 -14.07 -23.67
C PRO A 173 -1.55 -12.86 -24.59
N GLY A 174 -0.49 -12.80 -25.42
CA GLY A 174 -0.27 -11.73 -26.38
C GLY A 174 0.58 -10.56 -25.87
N ALA A 175 1.19 -10.68 -24.71
CA ALA A 175 2.32 -9.85 -24.33
C ALA A 175 3.50 -10.23 -25.24
N ASP A 176 3.75 -9.46 -26.30
CA ASP A 176 4.96 -9.61 -27.10
C ASP A 176 6.14 -9.11 -26.25
N PRO A 177 7.26 -9.88 -26.17
CA PRO A 177 8.47 -9.37 -25.55
C PRO A 177 8.97 -8.18 -26.39
N THR A 178 8.87 -6.96 -25.83
CA THR A 178 9.47 -5.75 -26.42
C THR A 178 10.97 -5.74 -26.26
#